data_a496131d3f275e221687000e9e259336
#
_entry.id   a496131d3f275e221687000e9e259336
#
_cell.length_a   1.000
_cell.length_b   1.000
_cell.length_c   1.000
_cell.angle_alpha   90.00
_cell.angle_beta   90.00
_cell.angle_gamma   90.00
#
_symmetry.space_group_name_H-M   'P 1'
#
loop_
_entity.id
_entity.type
_entity.pdbx_description
1 polymer ?
#
loop_
_entity_poly.entity_id
_entity_poly.type
_entity_poly.pdbx_seq_one_letter_code
_entity_poly.pdbx_strand_id
1 'polypeptide(L)'
;MVLADALGAGAARLLFYPTLLYTAARAQLPGSRRPWFHRIDGAVLLGALPLRGRSRRLVAEENVRAVVTLNEEYETRFLCCSAQEWEAMGVEQLRLSTVDLTGVPTLENLHKGVEFILKHRACGHSVYVHCKAGRSRSATMVAAYLIQLHHWSPQEAVEAIAKIRPHILVRHKQVQVLEAFHRNVITGTTS
;
A
#
# COMPACT_ATOMS: atom_id res chain seq x y z
N MET A 1 4.25 13.21 23.96
CA MET A 1 4.32 12.59 22.62
C MET A 1 3.76 11.18 22.66
N VAL A 2 4.26 10.25 23.47
CA VAL A 2 3.82 8.84 23.55
C VAL A 2 2.32 8.66 23.85
N LEU A 3 1.73 9.48 24.76
CA LEU A 3 0.32 9.36 25.15
C LEU A 3 -0.63 9.83 24.03
N ALA A 4 -0.27 10.87 23.28
CA ALA A 4 -1.06 11.36 22.15
C ALA A 4 -1.04 10.37 20.97
N ASP A 5 0.10 9.72 20.73
CA ASP A 5 0.23 8.68 19.70
C ASP A 5 -0.55 7.42 20.07
N ALA A 6 -0.56 7.02 21.34
CA ALA A 6 -1.34 5.90 21.85
C ALA A 6 -2.86 6.14 21.76
N LEU A 7 -3.31 7.35 22.11
CA LEU A 7 -4.72 7.76 21.97
C LEU A 7 -5.14 7.81 20.49
N GLY A 8 -4.24 8.29 19.60
CA GLY A 8 -4.46 8.28 18.15
C GLY A 8 -4.58 6.87 17.57
N ALA A 9 -3.74 5.93 18.02
CA ALA A 9 -3.81 4.53 17.62
C ALA A 9 -5.10 3.85 18.11
N GLY A 10 -5.53 4.12 19.35
CA GLY A 10 -6.79 3.63 19.90
C GLY A 10 -8.00 4.11 19.10
N ALA A 11 -8.07 5.41 18.82
CA ALA A 11 -9.12 6.00 17.98
C ALA A 11 -9.11 5.43 16.56
N ALA A 12 -7.93 5.24 15.96
CA ALA A 12 -7.79 4.62 14.64
C ALA A 12 -8.37 3.21 14.60
N ARG A 13 -8.15 2.41 15.65
CA ARG A 13 -8.70 1.04 15.78
C ARG A 13 -10.23 1.03 15.89
N LEU A 14 -10.81 1.91 16.70
CA LEU A 14 -12.27 2.03 16.84
C LEU A 14 -12.94 2.48 15.54
N LEU A 15 -12.33 3.41 14.81
CA LEU A 15 -12.87 3.96 13.56
C LEU A 15 -12.56 3.10 12.33
N PHE A 16 -11.81 2.01 12.48
CA PHE A 16 -11.39 1.19 11.34
C PHE A 16 -12.57 0.66 10.53
N TYR A 17 -13.48 -0.09 11.17
CA TYR A 17 -14.62 -0.71 10.47
C TYR A 17 -15.63 0.30 9.92
N PRO A 18 -16.06 1.34 10.65
CA PRO A 18 -16.93 2.37 10.10
C PRO A 18 -16.34 3.07 8.86
N THR A 19 -15.07 3.41 8.90
CA THR A 19 -14.42 4.08 7.76
C THR A 19 -14.10 3.13 6.60
N LEU A 20 -13.91 1.84 6.86
CA LEU A 20 -13.83 0.82 5.81
C LEU A 20 -15.17 0.64 5.12
N LEU A 21 -16.26 0.56 5.87
CA LEU A 21 -17.62 0.48 5.32
C LEU A 21 -17.94 1.69 4.43
N TYR A 22 -17.59 2.89 4.89
CA TYR A 22 -17.68 4.12 4.07
C TYR A 22 -16.87 4.00 2.77
N THR A 23 -15.64 3.48 2.82
CA THR A 23 -14.79 3.27 1.64
C THR A 23 -15.45 2.28 0.67
N ALA A 24 -16.00 1.18 1.18
CA ALA A 24 -16.68 0.17 0.38
C ALA A 24 -17.96 0.71 -0.28
N ALA A 25 -18.78 1.42 0.48
CA ALA A 25 -20.00 2.06 -0.03
C ALA A 25 -19.69 3.07 -1.13
N ARG A 26 -18.69 3.93 -0.92
CA ARG A 26 -18.30 4.91 -1.93
C ARG A 26 -17.75 4.29 -3.21
N ALA A 27 -17.09 3.15 -3.13
CA ALA A 27 -16.59 2.45 -4.31
C ALA A 27 -17.70 1.80 -5.16
N GLN A 28 -18.88 1.59 -4.58
CA GLN A 28 -20.05 0.97 -5.24
C GLN A 28 -21.05 1.97 -5.79
N LEU A 29 -20.93 3.25 -5.44
CA LEU A 29 -21.86 4.28 -5.93
C LEU A 29 -21.76 4.42 -7.45
N PRO A 30 -22.88 4.48 -8.18
CA PRO A 30 -22.92 4.78 -9.61
C PRO A 30 -22.18 6.09 -9.89
N GLY A 31 -21.26 6.09 -10.87
CA GLY A 31 -20.45 7.27 -11.21
C GLY A 31 -19.28 7.54 -10.25
N SER A 32 -19.01 6.65 -9.29
CA SER A 32 -17.84 6.78 -8.42
C SER A 32 -16.54 6.69 -9.23
N ARG A 33 -15.75 7.77 -9.20
CA ARG A 33 -14.38 7.81 -9.76
C ARG A 33 -13.35 7.22 -8.79
N ARG A 34 -13.75 6.32 -7.87
CA ARG A 34 -12.88 5.72 -6.86
C ARG A 34 -12.90 4.20 -6.95
N PRO A 35 -12.33 3.60 -8.01
CA PRO A 35 -12.23 2.16 -8.12
C PRO A 35 -11.42 1.59 -6.95
N TRP A 36 -11.64 0.30 -6.66
CA TRP A 36 -11.02 -0.39 -5.53
C TRP A 36 -9.50 -0.40 -5.62
N PHE A 37 -8.97 -0.52 -6.83
CA PHE A 37 -7.55 -0.42 -7.13
C PHE A 37 -7.33 0.27 -8.49
N HIS A 38 -6.10 0.67 -8.73
CA HIS A 38 -5.60 1.08 -10.04
C HIS A 38 -4.29 0.37 -10.33
N ARG A 39 -4.07 0.02 -11.58
CA ARG A 39 -2.77 -0.40 -12.06
C ARG A 39 -1.90 0.84 -12.25
N ILE A 40 -0.75 0.86 -11.59
CA ILE A 40 0.17 2.00 -11.63
C ILE A 40 1.14 1.85 -12.79
N ASP A 41 1.68 0.64 -12.98
CA ASP A 41 2.54 0.28 -14.11
C ASP A 41 2.33 -1.20 -14.50
N GLY A 42 3.23 -1.75 -15.30
CA GLY A 42 3.17 -3.15 -15.73
C GLY A 42 3.21 -4.19 -14.61
N ALA A 43 3.73 -3.82 -13.42
CA ALA A 43 3.93 -4.74 -12.31
C ALA A 43 3.13 -4.39 -11.04
N VAL A 44 2.77 -3.14 -10.81
CA VAL A 44 2.23 -2.68 -9.52
C VAL A 44 0.78 -2.25 -9.63
N LEU A 45 -0.05 -2.80 -8.73
CA LEU A 45 -1.43 -2.35 -8.47
C LEU A 45 -1.49 -1.71 -7.08
N LEU A 46 -2.06 -0.51 -7.01
CA LEU A 46 -2.31 0.22 -5.76
C LEU A 46 -3.79 0.17 -5.41
N GLY A 47 -4.13 -0.40 -4.25
CA GLY A 47 -5.53 -0.61 -3.92
C GLY A 47 -5.91 -0.52 -2.45
N ALA A 48 -7.22 -0.66 -2.24
CA ALA A 48 -7.81 -0.81 -0.93
C ALA A 48 -7.70 -2.28 -0.45
N LEU A 49 -8.16 -2.55 0.76
CA LEU A 49 -8.11 -3.85 1.42
C LEU A 49 -8.62 -4.99 0.50
N PRO A 50 -7.82 -6.04 0.22
CA PRO A 50 -8.22 -7.13 -0.67
C PRO A 50 -9.19 -8.08 0.06
N LEU A 51 -10.48 -7.73 0.06
CA LEU A 51 -11.51 -8.59 0.63
C LEU A 51 -11.48 -9.98 0.00
N ARG A 52 -11.80 -11.04 0.76
CA ARG A 52 -11.71 -12.46 0.32
C ARG A 52 -12.31 -12.70 -1.07
N GLY A 53 -13.49 -12.15 -1.35
CA GLY A 53 -14.13 -12.28 -2.66
C GLY A 53 -13.39 -11.60 -3.82
N ARG A 54 -12.52 -10.63 -3.54
CA ARG A 54 -11.71 -9.93 -4.54
C ARG A 54 -10.35 -10.56 -4.76
N SER A 55 -9.80 -11.25 -3.76
CA SER A 55 -8.47 -11.85 -3.80
C SER A 55 -8.31 -12.82 -4.97
N ARG A 56 -9.28 -13.71 -5.18
CA ARG A 56 -9.25 -14.67 -6.30
C ARG A 56 -9.24 -13.97 -7.66
N ARG A 57 -9.99 -12.88 -7.81
CA ARG A 57 -10.02 -12.09 -9.05
C ARG A 57 -8.69 -11.40 -9.32
N LEU A 58 -8.05 -10.83 -8.29
CA LEU A 58 -6.71 -10.25 -8.41
C LEU A 58 -5.69 -11.28 -8.93
N VAL A 59 -5.75 -12.51 -8.44
CA VAL A 59 -4.87 -13.59 -8.89
C VAL A 59 -5.16 -14.02 -10.34
N ALA A 60 -6.45 -14.17 -10.69
CA ALA A 60 -6.86 -14.71 -11.99
C ALA A 60 -6.81 -13.67 -13.11
N GLU A 61 -7.26 -12.44 -12.84
CA GLU A 61 -7.45 -11.39 -13.85
C GLU A 61 -6.24 -10.45 -13.96
N GLU A 62 -5.51 -10.21 -12.85
CA GLU A 62 -4.43 -9.23 -12.78
C GLU A 62 -3.03 -9.86 -12.64
N ASN A 63 -2.92 -11.18 -12.71
CA ASN A 63 -1.67 -11.93 -12.52
C ASN A 63 -0.95 -11.59 -11.19
N VAL A 64 -1.71 -11.29 -10.13
CA VAL A 64 -1.12 -11.02 -8.81
C VAL A 64 -0.49 -12.28 -8.26
N ARG A 65 0.81 -12.24 -7.97
CA ARG A 65 1.59 -13.31 -7.34
C ARG A 65 2.30 -12.83 -6.08
N ALA A 66 2.14 -11.54 -5.75
CA ALA A 66 2.67 -10.98 -4.52
C ALA A 66 1.74 -9.91 -3.96
N VAL A 67 1.69 -9.80 -2.64
CA VAL A 67 0.87 -8.81 -1.93
C VAL A 67 1.71 -8.13 -0.85
N VAL A 68 1.76 -6.80 -0.89
CA VAL A 68 2.34 -5.98 0.18
C VAL A 68 1.22 -5.40 1.03
N THR A 69 1.14 -5.83 2.28
CA THR A 69 0.11 -5.47 3.25
C THR A 69 0.64 -4.45 4.25
N LEU A 70 0.19 -3.20 4.17
CA LEU A 70 0.56 -2.11 5.09
C LEU A 70 -0.34 -2.04 6.34
N ASN A 71 -1.31 -2.92 6.44
CA ASN A 71 -2.26 -3.01 7.55
C ASN A 71 -1.69 -3.74 8.76
N GLU A 72 -2.12 -3.34 9.95
CA GLU A 72 -1.94 -4.14 11.16
C GLU A 72 -2.75 -5.44 11.05
N GLU A 73 -2.38 -6.45 11.83
CA GLU A 73 -2.98 -7.79 11.72
C GLU A 73 -4.49 -7.78 11.98
N TYR A 74 -4.95 -7.06 13.02
CA TYR A 74 -6.37 -6.98 13.37
C TYR A 74 -7.22 -6.39 12.24
N GLU A 75 -6.66 -5.52 11.39
CA GLU A 75 -7.36 -4.88 10.27
C GLU A 75 -7.75 -5.88 9.17
N THR A 76 -6.99 -6.98 9.04
CA THR A 76 -7.16 -7.95 7.94
C THR A 76 -7.80 -9.26 8.39
N ARG A 77 -7.73 -9.58 9.69
CA ARG A 77 -8.03 -10.89 10.27
C ARG A 77 -9.34 -11.53 9.82
N PHE A 78 -10.42 -10.76 9.72
CA PHE A 78 -11.75 -11.30 9.40
C PHE A 78 -12.18 -11.08 7.95
N LEU A 79 -11.56 -10.15 7.25
CA LEU A 79 -12.02 -9.66 5.96
C LEU A 79 -11.16 -10.10 4.78
N CYS A 80 -9.89 -10.38 5.03
CA CYS A 80 -8.91 -10.74 4.00
C CYS A 80 -8.49 -12.21 4.09
N CYS A 81 -7.81 -12.66 3.07
CA CYS A 81 -7.14 -13.95 3.10
C CYS A 81 -6.01 -13.93 4.14
N SER A 82 -5.83 -15.02 4.86
CA SER A 82 -4.67 -15.29 5.70
C SER A 82 -3.42 -15.52 4.85
N ALA A 83 -2.25 -15.56 5.50
CA ALA A 83 -1.01 -15.88 4.80
C ALA A 83 -1.07 -17.26 4.13
N GLN A 84 -1.64 -18.26 4.82
CA GLN A 84 -1.82 -19.62 4.26
C GLN A 84 -2.79 -19.64 3.08
N GLU A 85 -3.87 -18.83 3.13
CA GLU A 85 -4.81 -18.73 2.01
C GLU A 85 -4.17 -18.04 0.80
N TRP A 86 -3.30 -17.04 1.00
CA TRP A 86 -2.52 -16.44 -0.08
C TRP A 86 -1.54 -17.44 -0.68
N GLU A 87 -0.78 -18.15 0.16
CA GLU A 87 0.15 -19.19 -0.26
C GLU A 87 -0.54 -20.30 -1.06
N ALA A 88 -1.72 -20.76 -0.63
CA ALA A 88 -2.52 -21.74 -1.34
C ALA A 88 -2.99 -21.26 -2.72
N MET A 89 -3.03 -19.96 -2.96
CA MET A 89 -3.30 -19.35 -4.28
C MET A 89 -2.03 -19.06 -5.09
N GLY A 90 -0.85 -19.45 -4.60
CA GLY A 90 0.44 -19.15 -5.22
C GLY A 90 0.85 -17.68 -5.11
N VAL A 91 0.45 -17.01 -4.04
CA VAL A 91 0.74 -15.59 -3.77
C VAL A 91 1.62 -15.45 -2.54
N GLU A 92 2.78 -14.82 -2.69
CA GLU A 92 3.66 -14.46 -1.57
C GLU A 92 3.16 -13.17 -0.89
N GLN A 93 3.02 -13.19 0.43
CA GLN A 93 2.59 -12.01 1.20
C GLN A 93 3.73 -11.44 2.04
N LEU A 94 4.02 -10.15 1.85
CA LEU A 94 4.87 -9.35 2.75
C LEU A 94 4.00 -8.41 3.59
N ARG A 95 4.05 -8.54 4.92
CA ARG A 95 3.36 -7.64 5.85
C ARG A 95 4.34 -6.64 6.45
N LEU A 96 4.06 -5.36 6.25
CA LEU A 96 4.82 -4.21 6.76
C LEU A 96 3.88 -3.32 7.59
N SER A 97 3.49 -3.82 8.75
CA SER A 97 2.45 -3.21 9.59
C SER A 97 2.74 -1.74 9.91
N THR A 98 1.79 -0.90 9.58
CA THR A 98 1.83 0.55 9.82
C THR A 98 0.49 0.98 10.39
N VAL A 99 0.48 1.73 11.48
CA VAL A 99 -0.74 2.22 12.15
C VAL A 99 -1.58 3.05 11.18
N ASP A 100 -2.91 2.86 11.20
CA ASP A 100 -3.80 3.65 10.34
C ASP A 100 -3.89 5.12 10.81
N LEU A 101 -4.21 6.03 9.91
CA LEU A 101 -4.39 7.48 10.08
C LEU A 101 -3.14 8.25 10.51
N THR A 102 -2.37 7.77 11.47
CA THR A 102 -1.23 8.49 12.08
C THR A 102 0.13 7.92 11.70
N GLY A 103 0.20 6.63 11.36
CA GLY A 103 1.44 5.93 11.06
C GLY A 103 2.01 6.28 9.68
N VAL A 104 3.33 6.21 9.62
CA VAL A 104 4.13 6.36 8.39
C VAL A 104 4.97 5.10 8.25
N PRO A 105 5.07 4.48 7.07
CA PRO A 105 6.01 3.39 6.85
C PRO A 105 7.43 3.84 7.22
N THR A 106 8.16 3.01 7.95
CA THR A 106 9.55 3.30 8.28
C THR A 106 10.44 3.22 7.04
N LEU A 107 11.61 3.86 7.07
CA LEU A 107 12.58 3.79 5.99
C LEU A 107 12.98 2.33 5.69
N GLU A 108 13.22 1.53 6.73
CA GLU A 108 13.50 0.09 6.62
C GLU A 108 12.36 -0.67 5.92
N ASN A 109 11.11 -0.40 6.30
CA ASN A 109 9.95 -1.01 5.66
C ASN A 109 9.80 -0.59 4.20
N LEU A 110 10.18 0.65 3.84
CA LEU A 110 10.19 1.08 2.44
C LEU A 110 11.23 0.30 1.64
N HIS A 111 12.45 0.13 2.15
CA HIS A 111 13.49 -0.67 1.49
C HIS A 111 13.05 -2.13 1.31
N LYS A 112 12.57 -2.79 2.37
CA LYS A 112 12.06 -4.18 2.29
C LYS A 112 10.91 -4.32 1.29
N GLY A 113 9.97 -3.40 1.30
CA GLY A 113 8.82 -3.44 0.41
C GLY A 113 9.22 -3.22 -1.05
N VAL A 114 10.12 -2.28 -1.32
CA VAL A 114 10.62 -2.01 -2.68
C VAL A 114 11.41 -3.19 -3.22
N GLU A 115 12.31 -3.77 -2.42
CA GLU A 115 13.06 -4.98 -2.80
C GLU A 115 12.11 -6.14 -3.16
N PHE A 116 11.11 -6.38 -2.32
CA PHE A 116 10.09 -7.40 -2.57
C PHE A 116 9.31 -7.14 -3.87
N ILE A 117 8.90 -5.90 -4.14
CA ILE A 117 8.20 -5.53 -5.37
C ILE A 117 9.09 -5.76 -6.59
N LEU A 118 10.36 -5.34 -6.54
CA LEU A 118 11.32 -5.49 -7.64
C LEU A 118 11.62 -6.95 -7.94
N LYS A 119 11.76 -7.80 -6.92
CA LYS A 119 11.90 -9.27 -7.06
C LYS A 119 10.77 -9.86 -7.90
N HIS A 120 9.52 -9.56 -7.55
CA HIS A 120 8.36 -10.07 -8.28
C HIS A 120 8.20 -9.46 -9.68
N ARG A 121 8.52 -8.16 -9.82
CA ARG A 121 8.56 -7.50 -11.12
C ARG A 121 9.53 -8.20 -12.08
N ALA A 122 10.72 -8.58 -11.63
CA ALA A 122 11.71 -9.29 -12.43
C ALA A 122 11.21 -10.67 -12.91
N CYS A 123 10.28 -11.29 -12.17
CA CYS A 123 9.62 -12.54 -12.55
C CYS A 123 8.40 -12.33 -13.48
N GLY A 124 8.08 -11.12 -13.89
CA GLY A 124 6.87 -10.82 -14.68
C GLY A 124 5.56 -10.92 -13.90
N HIS A 125 5.63 -10.88 -12.56
CA HIS A 125 4.47 -10.95 -11.68
C HIS A 125 3.88 -9.56 -11.41
N SER A 126 2.56 -9.49 -11.17
CA SER A 126 1.94 -8.31 -10.58
C SER A 126 1.99 -8.37 -9.07
N VAL A 127 2.25 -7.20 -8.45
CA VAL A 127 2.27 -7.00 -7.00
C VAL A 127 1.11 -6.10 -6.58
N TYR A 128 0.27 -6.56 -5.66
CA TYR A 128 -0.83 -5.78 -5.11
C TYR A 128 -0.39 -5.10 -3.82
N VAL A 129 -0.24 -3.78 -3.85
CA VAL A 129 0.17 -2.96 -2.71
C VAL A 129 -1.05 -2.30 -2.10
N HIS A 130 -1.35 -2.60 -0.84
CA HIS A 130 -2.57 -2.13 -0.22
C HIS A 130 -2.43 -1.65 1.23
N CYS A 131 -3.39 -0.84 1.62
CA CYS A 131 -3.73 -0.54 3.00
C CYS A 131 -5.26 -0.60 3.15
N LYS A 132 -5.88 0.12 4.09
CA LYS A 132 -7.34 0.14 4.23
C LYS A 132 -8.07 0.68 3.00
N ALA A 133 -7.70 1.88 2.55
CA ALA A 133 -8.37 2.59 1.44
C ALA A 133 -7.50 2.77 0.19
N GLY A 134 -6.25 2.32 0.21
CA GLY A 134 -5.32 2.50 -0.91
C GLY A 134 -4.98 3.97 -1.18
N ARG A 135 -4.77 4.77 -0.13
CA ARG A 135 -4.63 6.23 -0.25
C ARG A 135 -3.35 6.82 0.33
N SER A 136 -2.93 6.35 1.50
CA SER A 136 -1.82 6.95 2.24
C SER A 136 -0.68 5.95 2.42
N ARG A 137 -0.76 5.02 3.36
CA ARG A 137 0.29 4.02 3.66
C ARG A 137 0.80 3.31 2.40
N SER A 138 -0.11 2.76 1.60
CA SER A 138 0.23 2.06 0.36
C SER A 138 0.69 2.98 -0.76
N ALA A 139 0.15 4.21 -0.86
CA ALA A 139 0.63 5.18 -1.83
C ALA A 139 2.08 5.61 -1.54
N THR A 140 2.46 5.74 -0.25
CA THR A 140 3.84 6.02 0.17
C THR A 140 4.78 4.88 -0.26
N MET A 141 4.38 3.63 -0.07
CA MET A 141 5.15 2.45 -0.51
C MET A 141 5.34 2.43 -2.03
N VAL A 142 4.26 2.69 -2.79
CA VAL A 142 4.34 2.74 -4.25
C VAL A 142 5.18 3.92 -4.74
N ALA A 143 5.14 5.07 -4.05
CA ALA A 143 6.01 6.19 -4.37
C ALA A 143 7.50 5.83 -4.16
N ALA A 144 7.84 5.14 -3.07
CA ALA A 144 9.22 4.65 -2.86
C ALA A 144 9.67 3.69 -3.96
N TYR A 145 8.78 2.79 -4.40
CA TYR A 145 9.05 1.91 -5.54
C TYR A 145 9.34 2.69 -6.84
N LEU A 146 8.55 3.72 -7.15
CA LEU A 146 8.76 4.54 -8.35
C LEU A 146 10.06 5.36 -8.24
N ILE A 147 10.38 5.88 -7.05
CA ILE A 147 11.67 6.55 -6.78
C ILE A 147 12.84 5.62 -7.08
N GLN A 148 12.80 4.39 -6.58
CA GLN A 148 13.86 3.39 -6.82
C GLN A 148 13.98 3.03 -8.30
N LEU A 149 12.84 2.88 -8.98
CA LEU A 149 12.79 2.41 -10.37
C LEU A 149 13.23 3.48 -11.38
N HIS A 150 12.81 4.73 -11.16
CA HIS A 150 12.96 5.82 -12.15
C HIS A 150 13.92 6.91 -11.70
N HIS A 151 14.46 6.84 -10.47
CA HIS A 151 15.24 7.90 -9.83
C HIS A 151 14.51 9.25 -9.75
N TRP A 152 13.17 9.20 -9.72
CA TRP A 152 12.34 10.38 -9.58
C TRP A 152 12.43 10.98 -8.18
N SER A 153 12.23 12.28 -8.10
CA SER A 153 12.02 12.94 -6.81
C SER A 153 10.73 12.41 -6.14
N PRO A 154 10.61 12.53 -4.81
CA PRO A 154 9.39 12.19 -4.09
C PRO A 154 8.15 12.86 -4.65
N GLN A 155 8.27 14.12 -5.09
CA GLN A 155 7.17 14.87 -5.67
C GLN A 155 6.72 14.30 -7.01
N GLU A 156 7.65 14.04 -7.93
CA GLU A 156 7.34 13.42 -9.24
C GLU A 156 6.66 12.06 -9.08
N ALA A 157 7.14 11.23 -8.16
CA ALA A 157 6.55 9.92 -7.89
C ALA A 157 5.11 10.04 -7.36
N VAL A 158 4.85 10.95 -6.42
CA VAL A 158 3.51 11.20 -5.88
C VAL A 158 2.57 11.78 -6.94
N GLU A 159 3.03 12.71 -7.76
CA GLU A 159 2.26 13.29 -8.85
C GLU A 159 1.89 12.24 -9.91
N ALA A 160 2.82 11.36 -10.26
CA ALA A 160 2.57 10.28 -11.21
C ALA A 160 1.46 9.34 -10.68
N ILE A 161 1.50 8.97 -9.40
CA ILE A 161 0.43 8.19 -8.78
C ILE A 161 -0.88 8.97 -8.76
N ALA A 162 -0.86 10.27 -8.43
CA ALA A 162 -2.05 11.10 -8.34
C ALA A 162 -2.78 11.26 -9.68
N LYS A 163 -2.06 11.28 -10.81
CA LYS A 163 -2.65 11.28 -12.15
C LYS A 163 -3.50 10.04 -12.42
N ILE A 164 -3.09 8.88 -11.90
CA ILE A 164 -3.78 7.59 -12.09
C ILE A 164 -4.86 7.39 -11.01
N ARG A 165 -4.53 7.76 -9.75
CA ARG A 165 -5.38 7.59 -8.56
C ARG A 165 -5.53 8.92 -7.80
N PRO A 166 -6.43 9.82 -8.25
CA PRO A 166 -6.48 11.21 -7.78
C PRO A 166 -6.81 11.40 -6.29
N HIS A 167 -7.29 10.36 -5.61
CA HIS A 167 -7.71 10.42 -4.21
C HIS A 167 -6.64 9.89 -3.23
N ILE A 168 -5.38 9.76 -3.65
CA ILE A 168 -4.28 9.49 -2.72
C ILE A 168 -4.10 10.66 -1.76
N LEU A 169 -3.51 10.37 -0.61
CA LEU A 169 -3.28 11.32 0.46
C LEU A 169 -1.91 11.06 1.07
N VAL A 170 -0.88 11.64 0.48
CA VAL A 170 0.49 11.61 1.01
C VAL A 170 0.71 12.91 1.77
N ARG A 171 0.90 12.83 3.09
CA ARG A 171 1.04 13.98 3.99
C ARG A 171 2.50 14.31 4.24
N HIS A 172 2.77 15.43 4.87
CA HIS A 172 4.13 15.92 5.14
C HIS A 172 5.09 14.87 5.75
N LYS A 173 4.65 14.13 6.78
CA LYS A 173 5.48 13.07 7.39
C LYS A 173 5.84 11.94 6.40
N GLN A 174 4.94 11.60 5.47
CA GLN A 174 5.21 10.62 4.42
C GLN A 174 6.17 11.18 3.37
N VAL A 175 6.06 12.45 3.03
CA VAL A 175 7.02 13.12 2.15
C VAL A 175 8.42 13.11 2.76
N GLN A 176 8.56 13.41 4.06
CA GLN A 176 9.85 13.38 4.77
C GLN A 176 10.53 12.00 4.70
N VAL A 177 9.80 10.91 4.90
CA VAL A 177 10.38 9.56 4.79
C VAL A 177 10.73 9.21 3.34
N LEU A 178 9.96 9.68 2.37
CA LEU A 178 10.28 9.51 0.94
C LEU A 178 11.52 10.32 0.55
N GLU A 179 11.73 11.51 1.10
CA GLU A 179 12.95 12.30 0.90
C GLU A 179 14.17 11.59 1.49
N ALA A 180 14.04 10.97 2.67
CA ALA A 180 15.10 10.16 3.25
C ALA A 180 15.41 8.94 2.38
N PHE A 181 14.38 8.24 1.90
CA PHE A 181 14.52 7.12 0.97
C PHE A 181 15.21 7.53 -0.34
N HIS A 182 14.79 8.64 -0.94
CA HIS A 182 15.37 9.18 -2.16
C HIS A 182 16.86 9.50 -2.00
N ARG A 183 17.27 10.12 -0.87
CA ARG A 183 18.69 10.35 -0.58
C ARG A 183 19.49 9.04 -0.57
N ASN A 184 18.96 7.99 0.06
CA ASN A 184 19.64 6.68 0.08
C ASN A 184 19.77 6.09 -1.33
N VAL A 185 18.75 6.20 -2.16
CA VAL A 185 18.77 5.74 -3.56
C VAL A 185 19.85 6.46 -4.37
N ILE A 186 19.95 7.80 -4.24
CA ILE A 186 20.94 8.58 -4.99
C ILE A 186 22.37 8.32 -4.50
N THR A 187 22.57 8.18 -3.18
CA THR A 187 23.89 7.94 -2.59
C THR A 187 24.36 6.48 -2.68
N GLY A 188 23.51 5.57 -3.14
CA GLY A 188 23.80 4.13 -3.14
C GLY A 188 23.89 3.52 -1.74
N THR A 189 23.43 4.22 -0.71
CA THR A 189 23.47 3.74 0.69
C THR A 189 22.20 2.94 0.99
N THR A 190 22.24 1.65 0.75
CA THR A 190 21.28 0.70 1.31
C THR A 190 21.68 0.40 2.76
N SER A 191 20.80 0.73 3.70
CA SER A 191 20.97 0.40 5.13
C SER A 191 20.78 -1.09 5.36
#